data_d6a7b530b1efac877634dcb78ea5dd51
#
_entry.id   d6a7b530b1efac877634dcb78ea5dd51
#
_cell.length_a   1.000
_cell.length_b   1.000
_cell.length_c   1.000
_cell.angle_alpha   90.00
_cell.angle_beta   90.00
_cell.angle_gamma   90.00
#
_symmetry.space_group_name_H-M   'P 1'
#
loop_
_entity.id
_entity.type
_entity.pdbx_description
1 polymer ?
#
loop_
_entity_poly.entity_id
_entity_poly.type
_entity_poly.pdbx_seq_one_letter_code
_entity_poly.pdbx_strand_id
1 'polypeptide(L)'
;MKRCVIYLIALIAVLFSSRSVAQGYYGSIRSSQKRAEMGISVGATAPFMTTHSSDGVSLSPKAGMRAAMMMALVWHDEYALQVELAYLYNNINASRQGVEYDVKSNVMEIPIMFSYRGLGAMRFNVGPVLSLAASGKYSNGAERIEFGRVRPTVGYTAGVGVAVSQHIVIDARFTGGLRRTNNYFEGAEFLSSAYWAMLSVSYLF
;
A
#
# COMPACT_ATOMS: atom_id res chain seq x y z
N MET A 1 20.38 -8.70 4.01
CA MET A 1 18.93 -8.76 4.20
C MET A 1 18.50 -9.04 5.65
N LYS A 2 19.02 -10.07 6.36
CA LYS A 2 18.61 -10.38 7.74
C LYS A 2 18.80 -9.19 8.72
N ARG A 3 19.89 -8.41 8.60
CA ARG A 3 20.15 -7.27 9.49
C ARG A 3 19.17 -6.11 9.32
N CYS A 4 18.74 -5.80 8.09
CA CYS A 4 17.73 -4.75 7.85
C CYS A 4 16.36 -5.10 8.44
N VAL A 5 15.98 -6.38 8.38
CA VAL A 5 14.74 -6.87 8.99
C VAL A 5 14.79 -6.75 10.52
N ILE A 6 15.95 -7.05 11.12
CA ILE A 6 16.15 -6.92 12.58
C ILE A 6 16.05 -5.46 13.01
N TYR A 7 16.66 -4.52 12.27
CA TYR A 7 16.55 -3.09 12.59
C TYR A 7 15.12 -2.56 12.40
N LEU A 8 14.41 -3.07 11.40
CA LEU A 8 13.00 -2.72 11.20
C LEU A 8 12.14 -3.23 12.34
N ILE A 9 12.34 -4.48 12.78
CA ILE A 9 11.64 -5.07 13.93
C ILE A 9 11.99 -4.31 15.21
N ALA A 10 13.27 -3.95 15.42
CA ALA A 10 13.70 -3.17 16.57
C ALA A 10 13.09 -1.76 16.58
N LEU A 11 13.02 -1.09 15.41
CA LEU A 11 12.35 0.20 15.26
C LEU A 11 10.86 0.10 15.58
N ILE A 12 10.20 -0.94 15.09
CA ILE A 12 8.81 -1.25 15.39
C ILE A 12 8.63 -1.49 16.90
N ALA A 13 9.49 -2.31 17.51
CA ALA A 13 9.44 -2.59 18.94
C ALA A 13 9.66 -1.34 19.81
N VAL A 14 10.53 -0.42 19.40
CA VAL A 14 10.73 0.88 20.07
C VAL A 14 9.49 1.76 19.93
N LEU A 15 8.84 1.77 18.77
CA LEU A 15 7.58 2.50 18.55
C LEU A 15 6.42 1.90 19.36
N PHE A 16 6.41 0.58 19.60
CA PHE A 16 5.43 -0.08 20.45
C PHE A 16 5.75 0.01 21.96
N SER A 17 6.99 0.22 22.34
CA SER A 17 7.38 0.33 23.76
C SER A 17 7.08 1.71 24.37
N SER A 18 6.87 2.73 23.57
CA SER A 18 6.28 3.97 24.04
C SER A 18 4.82 3.70 24.37
N ARG A 19 4.57 3.30 25.63
CA ARG A 19 3.21 3.17 26.15
C ARG A 19 2.48 4.45 25.83
N SER A 20 1.56 4.39 24.89
CA SER A 20 0.68 5.49 24.56
C SER A 20 -0.12 5.79 25.82
N VAL A 21 0.17 6.91 26.45
CA VAL A 21 -0.72 7.58 27.40
C VAL A 21 -1.87 8.15 26.58
N ALA A 22 -2.58 7.28 25.90
CA ALA A 22 -3.80 7.58 25.16
C ALA A 22 -4.99 6.99 25.91
N GLN A 23 -4.96 7.07 27.23
CA GLN A 23 -6.17 6.89 28.01
C GLN A 23 -6.76 8.25 28.32
N GLY A 24 -7.79 8.50 27.59
CA GLY A 24 -8.78 9.45 27.57
C GLY A 24 -8.98 10.38 28.74
N TYR A 25 -9.25 11.59 28.43
CA TYR A 25 -10.14 12.41 29.22
C TYR A 25 -11.19 12.97 28.26
N TYR A 26 -12.38 12.43 28.31
CA TYR A 26 -13.57 13.06 27.76
C TYR A 26 -13.90 14.27 28.64
N GLY A 27 -13.36 15.41 28.30
CA GLY A 27 -13.64 16.67 28.93
C GLY A 27 -13.63 17.76 27.87
N SER A 28 -14.78 18.35 27.64
CA SER A 28 -15.02 19.43 26.72
C SER A 28 -14.14 20.66 27.03
N ILE A 29 -13.01 20.77 26.37
CA ILE A 29 -12.34 22.04 26.09
C ILE A 29 -11.77 21.86 24.68
N ARG A 30 -12.09 22.74 23.74
CA ARG A 30 -11.43 22.87 22.43
C ARG A 30 -9.96 23.20 22.67
N SER A 31 -9.21 22.21 23.05
CA SER A 31 -7.78 22.25 23.21
C SER A 31 -7.18 21.75 21.91
N SER A 32 -6.23 22.47 21.38
CA SER A 32 -5.35 22.10 20.26
C SER A 32 -4.53 20.85 20.60
N GLN A 33 -5.18 19.75 20.95
CA GLN A 33 -4.51 18.52 21.33
C GLN A 33 -4.11 17.73 20.08
N LYS A 34 -2.81 17.57 19.94
CA LYS A 34 -2.26 16.62 18.97
C LYS A 34 -2.43 15.22 19.55
N ARG A 35 -3.07 14.33 18.80
CA ARG A 35 -3.29 12.93 19.17
C ARG A 35 -2.54 12.01 18.22
N ALA A 36 -1.86 11.02 18.74
CA ALA A 36 -1.29 9.94 17.94
C ALA A 36 -2.25 8.74 17.91
N GLU A 37 -2.54 8.24 16.75
CA GLU A 37 -3.31 7.01 16.53
C GLU A 37 -2.38 5.97 15.92
N MET A 38 -2.53 4.72 16.33
CA MET A 38 -1.84 3.57 15.77
C MET A 38 -2.86 2.52 15.38
N GLY A 39 -2.53 1.69 14.39
CA GLY A 39 -3.44 0.65 13.94
C GLY A 39 -2.79 -0.33 12.98
N ILE A 40 -3.57 -1.34 12.65
CA ILE A 40 -3.26 -2.32 11.62
C ILE A 40 -4.34 -2.32 10.57
N SER A 41 -3.98 -2.66 9.35
CA SER A 41 -4.89 -2.69 8.21
C SER A 41 -4.68 -3.96 7.41
N VAL A 42 -5.77 -4.56 6.96
CA VAL A 42 -5.77 -5.67 6.01
C VAL A 42 -6.75 -5.36 4.88
N GLY A 43 -6.44 -5.80 3.67
CA GLY A 43 -7.29 -5.51 2.53
C GLY A 43 -7.01 -6.34 1.31
N ALA A 44 -7.90 -6.21 0.34
CA ALA A 44 -7.75 -6.76 -1.00
C ALA A 44 -7.25 -5.67 -1.96
N THR A 45 -6.43 -6.07 -2.92
CA THR A 45 -5.94 -5.20 -4.00
C THR A 45 -6.35 -5.76 -5.35
N ALA A 46 -6.68 -4.87 -6.27
CA ALA A 46 -6.89 -5.18 -7.68
C ALA A 46 -5.85 -4.41 -8.48
N PRO A 47 -4.77 -5.07 -8.94
CA PRO A 47 -3.76 -4.43 -9.77
C PRO A 47 -4.30 -4.21 -11.19
N PHE A 48 -4.05 -3.02 -11.74
CA PHE A 48 -4.29 -2.67 -13.13
C PHE A 48 -2.98 -2.28 -13.77
N MET A 49 -2.65 -2.87 -14.89
CA MET A 49 -1.46 -2.49 -15.66
C MET A 49 -1.92 -2.04 -17.05
N THR A 50 -1.55 -0.82 -17.42
CA THR A 50 -1.65 -0.38 -18.80
C THR A 50 -0.33 -0.68 -19.48
N THR A 51 -0.36 -1.58 -20.47
CA THR A 51 0.77 -1.85 -21.35
C THR A 51 0.59 -1.08 -22.65
N HIS A 52 1.60 -0.32 -23.03
CA HIS A 52 1.77 0.19 -24.38
C HIS A 52 2.79 -0.70 -25.09
N SER A 53 2.32 -1.81 -25.63
CA SER A 53 3.14 -2.72 -26.41
C SER A 53 2.34 -3.18 -27.63
N SER A 54 2.99 -3.17 -28.78
CA SER A 54 2.46 -3.64 -30.05
C SER A 54 2.37 -5.17 -30.18
N ASP A 55 2.82 -5.92 -29.16
CA ASP A 55 3.11 -7.36 -29.29
C ASP A 55 2.05 -8.30 -28.71
N GLY A 56 0.79 -7.89 -28.64
CA GLY A 56 -0.31 -8.79 -28.28
C GLY A 56 -0.25 -9.39 -26.87
N VAL A 57 0.38 -8.69 -25.92
CA VAL A 57 0.40 -9.10 -24.51
C VAL A 57 -0.90 -8.64 -23.84
N SER A 58 -1.68 -9.60 -23.35
CA SER A 58 -2.87 -9.35 -22.53
C SER A 58 -2.56 -9.59 -21.05
N LEU A 59 -2.92 -8.64 -20.21
CA LEU A 59 -2.75 -8.73 -18.76
C LEU A 59 -4.13 -8.78 -18.11
N SER A 60 -4.38 -9.83 -17.35
CA SER A 60 -5.61 -10.01 -16.57
C SER A 60 -5.32 -9.84 -15.10
N PRO A 61 -5.92 -8.83 -14.42
CA PRO A 61 -5.71 -8.64 -13.00
C PRO A 61 -6.34 -9.78 -12.19
N LYS A 62 -5.60 -10.28 -11.22
CA LYS A 62 -6.11 -11.15 -10.15
C LYS A 62 -6.11 -10.38 -8.84
N ALA A 63 -7.01 -10.77 -7.94
CA ALA A 63 -7.04 -10.18 -6.61
C ALA A 63 -5.72 -10.43 -5.86
N GLY A 64 -5.19 -9.37 -5.27
CA GLY A 64 -4.06 -9.40 -4.37
C GLY A 64 -4.50 -9.16 -2.93
N MET A 65 -3.53 -9.21 -2.02
CA MET A 65 -3.72 -8.96 -0.60
C MET A 65 -2.78 -7.86 -0.12
N ARG A 66 -3.21 -7.10 0.89
CA ARG A 66 -2.43 -6.08 1.56
C ARG A 66 -2.55 -6.22 3.06
N ALA A 67 -1.43 -6.09 3.76
CA ALA A 67 -1.38 -5.90 5.20
C ALA A 67 -0.51 -4.68 5.49
N ALA A 68 -0.90 -3.86 6.47
CA ALA A 68 -0.14 -2.68 6.84
C ALA A 68 -0.25 -2.39 8.34
N MET A 69 0.80 -1.74 8.85
CA MET A 69 0.81 -1.03 10.12
C MET A 69 0.70 0.46 9.81
N MET A 70 -0.07 1.18 10.60
CA MET A 70 -0.31 2.60 10.40
C MET A 70 -0.10 3.40 11.67
N MET A 71 0.39 4.60 11.49
CA MET A 71 0.46 5.63 12.52
C MET A 71 -0.06 6.95 11.95
N ALA A 72 -0.88 7.65 12.71
CA ALA A 72 -1.38 8.96 12.32
C ALA A 72 -1.19 9.97 13.45
N LEU A 73 -0.72 11.15 13.10
CA LEU A 73 -0.70 12.32 13.96
C LEU A 73 -1.91 13.17 13.60
N VAL A 74 -2.85 13.27 14.51
CA VAL A 74 -4.11 14.01 14.35
C VAL A 74 -3.99 15.37 15.03
N TRP A 75 -4.44 16.43 14.37
CA TRP A 75 -4.55 17.77 14.93
C TRP A 75 -5.88 18.40 14.56
N HIS A 76 -6.43 19.16 15.49
CA HIS A 76 -7.75 19.79 15.40
C HIS A 76 -8.90 18.82 15.10
N ASP A 77 -8.72 17.50 15.36
CA ASP A 77 -9.67 16.42 15.06
C ASP A 77 -10.10 16.30 13.57
N GLU A 78 -9.72 17.26 12.73
CA GLU A 78 -10.09 17.33 11.32
C GLU A 78 -8.96 16.90 10.38
N TYR A 79 -7.71 17.02 10.80
CA TYR A 79 -6.55 16.77 9.95
C TYR A 79 -5.63 15.73 10.57
N ALA A 80 -5.04 14.91 9.74
CA ALA A 80 -4.00 13.99 10.18
C ALA A 80 -2.92 13.80 9.12
N LEU A 81 -1.70 13.57 9.59
CA LEU A 81 -0.62 13.00 8.78
C LEU A 81 -0.52 11.52 9.11
N GLN A 82 -0.80 10.69 8.14
CA GLN A 82 -0.81 9.23 8.28
C GLN A 82 0.37 8.62 7.52
N VAL A 83 1.12 7.77 8.19
CA VAL A 83 2.22 6.99 7.60
C VAL A 83 1.92 5.53 7.79
N GLU A 84 2.12 4.74 6.75
CA GLU A 84 1.90 3.30 6.81
C GLU A 84 3.17 2.56 6.37
N LEU A 85 3.37 1.38 6.92
CA LEU A 85 4.27 0.37 6.39
C LEU A 85 3.42 -0.77 5.86
N ALA A 86 3.38 -0.92 4.55
CA ALA A 86 2.48 -1.85 3.88
C ALA A 86 3.27 -2.94 3.15
N TYR A 87 2.75 -4.15 3.23
CA TYR A 87 3.17 -5.29 2.42
C TYR A 87 2.02 -5.70 1.49
N LEU A 88 2.31 -5.76 0.20
CA LEU A 88 1.36 -6.13 -0.84
C LEU A 88 1.82 -7.44 -1.49
N TYR A 89 0.88 -8.35 -1.64
CA TYR A 89 1.00 -9.54 -2.46
C TYR A 89 0.03 -9.43 -3.63
N ASN A 90 0.57 -9.28 -4.83
CA ASN A 90 -0.23 -9.16 -6.05
C ASN A 90 -0.04 -10.38 -6.94
N ASN A 91 -1.11 -10.78 -7.61
CA ASN A 91 -1.12 -11.85 -8.58
C ASN A 91 -1.71 -11.31 -9.90
N ILE A 92 -1.05 -11.58 -11.01
CA ILE A 92 -1.43 -11.10 -12.34
C ILE A 92 -1.25 -12.26 -13.31
N ASN A 93 -2.24 -12.51 -14.16
CA ASN A 93 -2.06 -13.39 -15.31
C ASN A 93 -1.62 -12.58 -16.51
N ALA A 94 -0.48 -12.95 -17.08
CA ALA A 94 -0.02 -12.44 -18.37
C ALA A 94 -0.24 -13.51 -19.42
N SER A 95 -0.84 -13.18 -20.55
CA SER A 95 -0.99 -14.07 -21.69
C SER A 95 -0.27 -13.48 -22.90
N ARG A 96 0.58 -14.28 -23.54
CA ARG A 96 1.27 -13.92 -24.78
C ARG A 96 1.16 -15.09 -25.75
N GLN A 97 0.64 -14.85 -26.95
CA GLN A 97 0.49 -15.86 -28.02
C GLN A 97 -0.20 -17.15 -27.56
N GLY A 98 -1.17 -17.06 -26.64
CA GLY A 98 -1.90 -18.22 -26.12
C GLY A 98 -1.21 -18.99 -24.99
N VAL A 99 -0.04 -18.55 -24.54
CA VAL A 99 0.65 -19.08 -23.36
C VAL A 99 0.32 -18.19 -22.14
N GLU A 100 -0.17 -18.82 -21.07
CA GLU A 100 -0.49 -18.13 -19.82
C GLU A 100 0.69 -18.19 -18.84
N TYR A 101 0.99 -17.06 -18.22
CA TYR A 101 2.02 -16.90 -17.21
C TYR A 101 1.41 -16.35 -15.93
N ASP A 102 1.62 -17.04 -14.82
CA ASP A 102 1.30 -16.53 -13.48
C ASP A 102 2.43 -15.63 -12.98
N VAL A 103 2.16 -14.35 -12.84
CA VAL A 103 3.10 -13.35 -12.31
C VAL A 103 2.71 -13.02 -10.87
N LYS A 104 3.55 -13.40 -9.93
CA LYS A 104 3.38 -13.09 -8.51
C LYS A 104 4.37 -12.01 -8.10
N SER A 105 3.90 -10.95 -7.47
CA SER A 105 4.77 -9.87 -7.00
C SER A 105 4.52 -9.53 -5.54
N ASN A 106 5.62 -9.29 -4.83
CA ASN A 106 5.62 -8.82 -3.45
C ASN A 106 6.19 -7.41 -3.44
N VAL A 107 5.47 -6.47 -2.85
CA VAL A 107 5.86 -5.07 -2.78
C VAL A 107 5.80 -4.58 -1.34
N MET A 108 6.83 -3.87 -0.90
CA MET A 108 6.82 -3.12 0.35
C MET A 108 6.70 -1.63 0.05
N GLU A 109 5.75 -0.97 0.70
CA GLU A 109 5.43 0.43 0.47
C GLU A 109 5.33 1.21 1.76
N ILE A 110 5.69 2.50 1.68
CA ILE A 110 5.44 3.49 2.72
C ILE A 110 4.58 4.61 2.12
N PRO A 111 3.26 4.53 2.22
CA PRO A 111 2.38 5.66 1.97
C PRO A 111 2.54 6.72 3.07
N ILE A 112 2.66 7.98 2.66
CA ILE A 112 2.66 9.15 3.54
C ILE A 112 1.49 10.01 3.10
N MET A 113 0.43 10.07 3.90
CA MET A 113 -0.84 10.64 3.47
C MET A 113 -1.28 11.77 4.37
N PHE A 114 -1.75 12.83 3.77
CA PHE A 114 -2.59 13.80 4.43
C PHE A 114 -4.03 13.26 4.47
N SER A 115 -4.64 13.31 5.64
CA SER A 115 -6.00 12.83 5.89
C SER A 115 -6.87 13.98 6.39
N TYR A 116 -7.95 14.28 5.67
CA TYR A 116 -9.00 15.18 6.12
C TYR A 116 -10.17 14.40 6.70
N ARG A 117 -10.61 14.77 7.90
CA ARG A 117 -11.61 14.04 8.70
C ARG A 117 -12.76 14.93 9.18
N GLY A 118 -12.85 16.16 8.68
CA GLY A 118 -13.85 17.15 9.11
C GLY A 118 -15.29 16.87 8.69
N LEU A 119 -15.56 15.76 7.97
CA LEU A 119 -16.88 15.35 7.50
C LEU A 119 -17.44 14.18 8.31
N GLY A 120 -17.37 14.24 9.62
CA GLY A 120 -17.93 13.23 10.52
C GLY A 120 -17.22 11.88 10.39
N ALA A 121 -17.91 10.83 9.92
CA ALA A 121 -17.31 9.50 9.77
C ALA A 121 -16.39 9.38 8.54
N MET A 122 -16.45 10.31 7.60
CA MET A 122 -15.67 10.23 6.35
C MET A 122 -14.25 10.75 6.54
N ARG A 123 -13.31 10.10 5.85
CA ARG A 123 -11.88 10.45 5.80
C ARG A 123 -11.45 10.51 4.35
N PHE A 124 -10.75 11.57 3.96
CA PHE A 124 -10.16 11.72 2.64
C PHE A 124 -8.64 11.67 2.78
N ASN A 125 -8.02 10.71 2.13
CA ASN A 125 -6.59 10.45 2.22
C ASN A 125 -5.93 10.72 0.87
N VAL A 126 -4.83 11.48 0.86
CA VAL A 126 -4.05 11.75 -0.34
C VAL A 126 -2.58 11.92 0.02
N GLY A 127 -1.68 11.39 -0.79
CA GLY A 127 -0.25 11.57 -0.56
C GLY A 127 0.65 10.74 -1.44
N PRO A 128 1.98 10.92 -1.31
CA PRO A 128 2.97 10.10 -1.98
C PRO A 128 3.06 8.69 -1.39
N VAL A 129 3.51 7.77 -2.23
CA VAL A 129 3.83 6.39 -1.86
C VAL A 129 5.27 6.10 -2.27
N LEU A 130 6.07 5.61 -1.34
CA LEU A 130 7.42 5.15 -1.58
C LEU A 130 7.42 3.62 -1.63
N SER A 131 7.67 3.02 -2.79
CA SER A 131 7.86 1.58 -2.91
C SER A 131 9.32 1.24 -2.65
N LEU A 132 9.59 0.55 -1.55
CA LEU A 132 10.96 0.28 -1.06
C LEU A 132 11.62 -0.92 -1.73
N ALA A 133 10.83 -1.96 -1.97
CA ALA A 133 11.31 -3.20 -2.54
C ALA A 133 10.16 -3.89 -3.27
N ALA A 134 10.46 -4.47 -4.39
CA ALA A 134 9.56 -5.38 -5.07
C ALA A 134 10.35 -6.60 -5.52
N SER A 135 9.75 -7.77 -5.43
CA SER A 135 10.25 -9.01 -6.00
C SER A 135 9.11 -9.66 -6.78
N GLY A 136 9.42 -10.23 -7.91
CA GLY A 136 8.43 -10.91 -8.73
C GLY A 136 8.96 -12.27 -9.21
N LYS A 137 8.04 -13.19 -9.40
CA LYS A 137 8.29 -14.51 -9.99
C LYS A 137 7.24 -14.73 -11.05
N TYR A 138 7.65 -15.23 -12.21
CA TYR A 138 6.72 -15.75 -13.18
C TYR A 138 6.97 -17.24 -13.41
N SER A 139 5.90 -17.96 -13.68
CA SER A 139 5.96 -19.39 -13.96
C SER A 139 4.98 -19.73 -15.08
N ASN A 140 5.42 -20.51 -16.05
CA ASN A 140 4.59 -21.06 -17.12
C ASN A 140 4.32 -22.56 -16.93
N GLY A 141 4.47 -23.07 -15.70
CA GLY A 141 4.32 -24.47 -15.37
C GLY A 141 5.60 -25.32 -15.54
N ALA A 142 6.48 -24.96 -16.47
CA ALA A 142 7.73 -25.67 -16.72
C ALA A 142 8.98 -24.94 -16.28
N GLU A 143 8.97 -23.61 -16.38
CA GLU A 143 10.09 -22.76 -15.99
C GLU A 143 9.66 -21.74 -14.92
N ARG A 144 10.56 -21.52 -13.95
CA ARG A 144 10.39 -20.55 -12.88
C ARG A 144 11.51 -19.53 -12.97
N ILE A 145 11.18 -18.31 -13.37
CA ILE A 145 12.14 -17.22 -13.50
C ILE A 145 11.86 -16.19 -12.41
N GLU A 146 12.89 -15.83 -11.66
CA GLU A 146 12.81 -14.77 -10.65
C GLU A 146 13.20 -13.44 -11.28
N PHE A 147 12.31 -12.44 -11.19
CA PHE A 147 12.69 -11.07 -11.53
C PHE A 147 13.65 -10.54 -10.48
N GLY A 148 14.74 -9.95 -10.94
CA GLY A 148 15.64 -9.21 -10.07
C GLY A 148 14.93 -8.09 -9.32
N ARG A 149 15.58 -7.54 -8.28
CA ARG A 149 15.03 -6.45 -7.46
C ARG A 149 14.53 -5.31 -8.32
N VAL A 150 13.24 -5.03 -8.23
CA VAL A 150 12.65 -3.82 -8.81
C VAL A 150 13.18 -2.61 -8.03
N ARG A 151 13.61 -1.58 -8.73
CA ARG A 151 14.13 -0.34 -8.12
C ARG A 151 13.03 0.35 -7.31
N PRO A 152 13.40 1.02 -6.21
CA PRO A 152 12.45 1.87 -5.49
C PRO A 152 11.77 2.86 -6.42
N THR A 153 10.47 2.97 -6.31
CA THR A 153 9.66 3.88 -7.13
C THR A 153 8.84 4.79 -6.25
N VAL A 154 8.50 5.95 -6.80
CA VAL A 154 7.60 6.91 -6.15
C VAL A 154 6.27 6.88 -6.88
N GLY A 155 5.20 6.83 -6.10
CA GLY A 155 3.83 6.88 -6.58
C GLY A 155 3.00 7.90 -5.80
N TYR A 156 1.73 7.89 -6.06
CA TYR A 156 0.72 8.66 -5.32
C TYR A 156 -0.44 7.74 -4.93
N THR A 157 -1.11 8.10 -3.86
CA THR A 157 -2.34 7.42 -3.42
C THR A 157 -3.41 8.45 -3.11
N ALA A 158 -4.65 8.14 -3.42
CA ALA A 158 -5.81 8.90 -3.02
C ALA A 158 -6.94 7.95 -2.66
N GLY A 159 -7.75 8.31 -1.66
CA GLY A 159 -8.82 7.43 -1.23
C GLY A 159 -9.77 8.05 -0.23
N VAL A 160 -10.82 7.31 0.04
CA VAL A 160 -11.88 7.66 0.97
C VAL A 160 -12.01 6.54 2.00
N GLY A 161 -12.06 6.92 3.26
CA GLY A 161 -12.32 6.01 4.38
C GLY A 161 -13.63 6.39 5.08
N VAL A 162 -14.24 5.40 5.71
CA VAL A 162 -15.41 5.57 6.57
C VAL A 162 -15.11 4.94 7.93
N ALA A 163 -15.16 5.73 8.99
CA ALA A 163 -15.08 5.25 10.36
C ALA A 163 -16.42 4.62 10.75
N VAL A 164 -16.47 3.29 10.79
CA VAL A 164 -17.66 2.53 11.18
C VAL A 164 -17.81 2.51 12.70
N SER A 165 -16.72 2.58 13.42
CA SER A 165 -16.67 2.73 14.87
C SER A 165 -15.43 3.52 15.28
N GLN A 166 -15.24 3.71 16.57
CA GLN A 166 -14.04 4.38 17.12
C GLN A 166 -12.73 3.64 16.77
N HIS A 167 -12.81 2.33 16.55
CA HIS A 167 -11.66 1.46 16.29
C HIS A 167 -11.62 0.92 14.85
N ILE A 168 -12.72 0.98 14.10
CA ILE A 168 -12.82 0.34 12.78
C ILE A 168 -13.03 1.38 11.69
N VAL A 169 -12.15 1.34 10.70
CA VAL A 169 -12.23 2.17 9.49
C VAL A 169 -12.18 1.28 8.26
N ILE A 170 -13.07 1.54 7.31
CA ILE A 170 -13.06 0.91 5.99
C ILE A 170 -12.54 1.95 5.00
N ASP A 171 -11.50 1.62 4.25
CA ASP A 171 -10.85 2.50 3.28
C ASP A 171 -10.92 1.92 1.87
N ALA A 172 -11.32 2.75 0.91
CA ALA A 172 -11.18 2.50 -0.51
C ALA A 172 -10.14 3.47 -1.07
N ARG A 173 -9.08 2.96 -1.72
CA ARG A 173 -7.97 3.77 -2.23
C ARG A 173 -7.58 3.37 -3.64
N PHE A 174 -7.04 4.32 -4.34
CA PHE A 174 -6.37 4.14 -5.62
C PHE A 174 -4.92 4.58 -5.48
N THR A 175 -4.00 3.77 -5.99
CA THR A 175 -2.56 4.09 -5.99
C THR A 175 -2.03 3.97 -7.41
N GLY A 176 -1.20 4.92 -7.81
CA GLY A 176 -0.57 4.96 -9.12
C GLY A 176 0.92 5.28 -9.05
N GLY A 177 1.71 4.68 -9.91
CA GLY A 177 3.12 5.01 -10.08
C GLY A 177 3.29 6.32 -10.84
N LEU A 178 4.19 7.21 -10.38
CA LEU A 178 4.54 8.44 -11.09
C LEU A 178 5.53 8.21 -12.24
N ARG A 179 6.23 7.09 -12.23
CA ARG A 179 7.21 6.73 -13.26
C ARG A 179 6.74 5.52 -14.03
N ARG A 180 6.90 5.58 -15.34
CA ARG A 180 6.83 4.40 -16.20
C ARG A 180 8.08 3.56 -15.94
N THR A 181 7.89 2.26 -15.74
CA THR A 181 8.98 1.32 -15.55
C THR A 181 9.24 0.61 -16.86
N ASN A 182 10.49 0.67 -17.34
CA ASN A 182 10.92 -0.17 -18.45
C ASN A 182 11.08 -1.59 -17.90
N ASN A 183 10.27 -2.49 -18.41
CA ASN A 183 10.35 -3.91 -18.09
C ASN A 183 10.82 -4.67 -19.32
N TYR A 184 11.64 -5.69 -19.08
CA TYR A 184 12.07 -6.64 -20.08
C TYR A 184 11.32 -7.96 -19.87
N PHE A 185 10.64 -8.42 -20.90
CA PHE A 185 10.01 -9.73 -20.91
C PHE A 185 10.37 -10.45 -22.20
N GLU A 186 11.10 -11.55 -22.11
CA GLU A 186 11.54 -12.37 -23.25
C GLU A 186 12.12 -11.57 -24.43
N GLY A 187 12.98 -10.58 -24.12
CA GLY A 187 13.62 -9.74 -25.14
C GLY A 187 12.79 -8.58 -25.68
N ALA A 188 11.54 -8.42 -25.24
CA ALA A 188 10.71 -7.26 -25.55
C ALA A 188 10.78 -6.22 -24.42
N GLU A 189 11.12 -4.99 -24.77
CA GLU A 189 11.00 -3.84 -23.88
C GLU A 189 9.56 -3.33 -23.89
N PHE A 190 8.96 -3.15 -22.71
CA PHE A 190 7.67 -2.49 -22.63
C PHE A 190 7.62 -1.51 -21.46
N LEU A 191 7.00 -0.37 -21.72
CA LEU A 191 6.71 0.65 -20.73
C LEU A 191 5.42 0.28 -20.01
N SER A 192 5.47 0.03 -18.72
CA SER A 192 4.27 -0.19 -17.91
C SER A 192 4.09 0.84 -16.82
N SER A 193 2.85 1.24 -16.61
CA SER A 193 2.44 1.97 -15.43
C SER A 193 1.59 1.04 -14.59
N ALA A 194 2.00 0.84 -13.35
CA ALA A 194 1.27 0.02 -12.41
C ALA A 194 0.31 0.90 -11.60
N TYR A 195 -0.94 0.51 -11.59
CA TYR A 195 -2.01 1.11 -10.79
C TYR A 195 -2.70 0.00 -10.00
N TRP A 196 -3.21 0.32 -8.82
CA TRP A 196 -4.06 -0.61 -8.08
C TRP A 196 -5.14 0.12 -7.31
N ALA A 197 -6.33 -0.46 -7.34
CA ALA A 197 -7.39 -0.14 -6.43
C ALA A 197 -7.29 -1.07 -5.22
N MET A 198 -7.69 -0.58 -4.06
CA MET A 198 -7.65 -1.36 -2.83
C MET A 198 -8.87 -1.05 -1.98
N LEU A 199 -9.36 -2.09 -1.32
CA LEU A 199 -10.36 -2.01 -0.25
C LEU A 199 -9.75 -2.64 1.00
N SER A 200 -9.75 -1.93 2.11
CA SER A 200 -9.14 -2.38 3.35
C SER A 200 -9.98 -2.06 4.57
N VAL A 201 -9.79 -2.86 5.61
CA VAL A 201 -10.33 -2.64 6.95
C VAL A 201 -9.15 -2.40 7.88
N SER A 202 -9.23 -1.33 8.66
CA SER A 202 -8.23 -0.93 9.64
C SER A 202 -8.81 -1.01 11.03
N TYR A 203 -7.99 -1.50 11.97
CA TYR A 203 -8.28 -1.47 13.39
C TYR A 203 -7.34 -0.49 14.07
N LEU A 204 -7.91 0.48 14.79
CA LEU A 204 -7.19 1.52 15.56
C LEU A 204 -7.17 1.13 17.04
N PHE A 205 -6.01 1.29 17.67
CA PHE A 205 -5.80 1.00 19.09
C PHE A 205 -6.16 2.19 19.97
#